data_1941d1fb0a215f7c8b143eaa31152806
#
_entry.id   1941d1fb0a215f7c8b143eaa31152806
#
_cell.length_a   1.000
_cell.length_b   1.000
_cell.length_c   1.000
_cell.angle_alpha   90.00
_cell.angle_beta   90.00
_cell.angle_gamma   90.00
#
_symmetry.space_group_name_H-M   'P 1'
#
loop_
_entity.id
_entity.type
_entity.pdbx_description
1 polymer ?
#
loop_
_entity_poly.entity_id
_entity_poly.type
_entity_poly.pdbx_seq_one_letter_code
_entity_poly.pdbx_strand_id
1 'polypeptide(L)'
;MPEAQRTATHSKTFVVEVETFSFETLEQENGQATVIRFPIDDTRYYAGDVLLVLSGTDIHFHGMIGKTEDGWGIASDPRGSLLPAAVQ
;
A
#
# COMPACT_ATOMS: atom_id res chain seq x y z
N MET A 1 18.17 -22.51 -4.51
CA MET A 1 18.02 -22.03 -4.43
C MET A 1 17.53 -21.06 -4.56
N PRO A 2 17.33 -20.87 -4.39
CA PRO A 2 17.03 -19.62 -4.33
C PRO A 2 15.84 -19.07 -4.90
N GLU A 3 14.83 -19.70 -5.04
CA GLU A 3 13.66 -19.15 -5.56
C GLU A 3 13.10 -18.07 -4.75
N ALA A 4 13.22 -18.15 -3.49
CA ALA A 4 12.64 -17.14 -2.64
C ALA A 4 13.26 -15.80 -2.89
N GLN A 5 14.51 -15.78 -3.19
CA GLN A 5 15.09 -14.53 -3.40
C GLN A 5 14.62 -13.91 -4.65
N ARG A 6 14.31 -14.71 -5.62
CA ARG A 6 13.86 -14.13 -6.83
C ARG A 6 12.57 -13.41 -6.66
N THR A 7 11.73 -13.88 -5.76
CA THR A 7 10.51 -13.17 -5.50
C THR A 7 10.79 -11.78 -5.05
N ALA A 8 11.72 -11.63 -4.14
CA ALA A 8 12.01 -10.29 -3.64
C ALA A 8 12.57 -9.41 -4.72
N THR A 9 13.36 -9.95 -5.61
CA THR A 9 13.95 -9.11 -6.62
C THR A 9 12.97 -8.73 -7.70
N HIS A 10 11.79 -9.29 -7.69
CA HIS A 10 10.80 -8.95 -8.70
C HIS A 10 9.64 -8.18 -8.15
N SER A 11 9.84 -7.53 -7.01
CA SER A 11 8.81 -6.67 -6.46
C SER A 11 8.48 -5.56 -7.42
N LYS A 12 7.21 -5.23 -7.48
CA LYS A 12 6.74 -4.16 -8.33
C LYS A 12 6.31 -2.99 -7.47
N THR A 13 6.28 -1.83 -8.06
CA THR A 13 5.76 -0.64 -7.40
C THR A 13 4.50 -0.21 -8.13
N PHE A 14 3.41 -0.13 -7.39
CA PHE A 14 2.15 0.34 -7.94
C PHE A 14 1.96 1.78 -7.50
N VAL A 15 1.77 2.66 -8.47
CA VAL A 15 1.67 4.08 -8.22
C VAL A 15 0.23 4.50 -8.47
N VAL A 16 -0.37 5.15 -7.49
CA VAL A 16 -1.74 5.62 -7.60
C VAL A 16 -1.81 7.06 -7.13
N GLU A 17 -2.80 7.78 -7.62
CA GLU A 17 -3.06 9.15 -7.18
C GLU A 17 -4.06 9.12 -6.04
N VAL A 18 -3.79 9.91 -5.02
CA VAL A 18 -4.63 9.89 -3.83
C VAL A 18 -6.06 10.25 -4.15
N GLU A 19 -6.29 11.08 -5.15
CA GLU A 19 -7.65 11.52 -5.44
C GLU A 19 -8.55 10.41 -5.96
N THR A 20 -7.96 9.39 -6.57
CA THR A 20 -8.74 8.29 -7.10
C THR A 20 -8.51 7.00 -6.36
N PHE A 21 -7.82 7.06 -5.24
CA PHE A 21 -7.45 5.87 -4.50
C PHE A 21 -8.38 5.68 -3.32
N SER A 22 -9.05 4.55 -3.27
CA SER A 22 -9.96 4.21 -2.17
C SER A 22 -9.24 3.30 -1.21
N PHE A 23 -9.38 3.56 0.06
CA PHE A 23 -8.75 2.73 1.07
C PHE A 23 -9.49 2.86 2.39
N GLU A 24 -9.24 1.90 3.28
CA GLU A 24 -9.73 1.95 4.65
C GLU A 24 -8.52 1.88 5.57
N THR A 25 -8.55 2.67 6.62
CA THR A 25 -7.45 2.70 7.57
C THR A 25 -7.62 1.59 8.58
N LEU A 26 -6.62 0.77 8.73
CA LEU A 26 -6.62 -0.28 9.75
C LEU A 26 -5.83 0.15 10.98
N GLU A 27 -4.76 0.90 10.82
CA GLU A 27 -3.99 1.44 11.93
C GLU A 27 -3.59 2.85 11.60
N GLN A 28 -3.49 3.67 12.62
CA GLN A 28 -3.13 5.05 12.43
C GLN A 28 -2.20 5.51 13.54
N GLU A 29 -1.50 6.60 13.25
CA GLU A 29 -0.68 7.25 14.24
C GLU A 29 -0.73 8.73 13.99
N ASN A 30 -1.07 9.50 15.02
CA ASN A 30 -1.18 10.96 14.91
C ASN A 30 -2.14 11.41 13.83
N GLY A 31 -3.21 10.64 13.63
CA GLY A 31 -4.21 11.00 12.65
C GLY A 31 -3.89 10.62 11.23
N GLN A 32 -2.79 9.94 11.03
CA GLN A 32 -2.39 9.52 9.68
C GLN A 32 -2.35 8.01 9.59
N ALA A 33 -2.73 7.49 8.45
CA ALA A 33 -2.84 6.04 8.26
C ALA A 33 -1.46 5.41 8.17
N THR A 34 -1.24 4.37 8.94
CA THR A 34 0.01 3.60 8.83
C THR A 34 -0.22 2.21 8.26
N VAL A 35 -1.43 1.68 8.41
CA VAL A 35 -1.77 0.42 7.77
C VAL A 35 -3.13 0.61 7.12
N ILE A 36 -3.22 0.29 5.86
CA ILE A 36 -4.46 0.47 5.11
C ILE A 36 -4.80 -0.80 4.38
N ARG A 37 -6.09 -0.95 4.06
CA ARG A 37 -6.48 -1.96 3.10
C ARG A 37 -7.18 -1.27 1.95
N PHE A 38 -7.05 -1.83 0.79
CA PHE A 38 -7.57 -1.20 -0.42
C PHE A 38 -8.03 -2.29 -1.38
N PRO A 39 -9.04 -1.98 -2.20
CA PRO A 39 -9.53 -2.99 -3.14
C PRO A 39 -8.53 -3.23 -4.25
N ILE A 40 -8.37 -4.49 -4.62
CA ILE A 40 -7.58 -4.85 -5.77
C ILE A 40 -8.47 -5.68 -6.66
N ASP A 41 -8.45 -5.37 -7.94
CA ASP A 41 -9.33 -6.08 -8.85
C ASP A 41 -8.54 -6.85 -9.87
N ASP A 42 -7.28 -7.10 -9.61
CA ASP A 42 -6.58 -8.01 -10.47
C ASP A 42 -5.57 -8.78 -9.63
N THR A 43 -5.02 -9.81 -10.22
CA THR A 43 -4.22 -10.72 -9.46
C THR A 43 -2.74 -10.42 -9.53
N ARG A 44 -2.37 -9.22 -9.95
CA ARG A 44 -0.97 -8.89 -10.09
C ARG A 44 -0.37 -8.26 -8.86
N TYR A 45 -1.17 -8.06 -7.81
CA TYR A 45 -0.67 -7.54 -6.55
C TYR A 45 -0.24 -8.70 -5.67
N TYR A 46 0.98 -8.65 -5.19
CA TYR A 46 1.51 -9.72 -4.35
C TYR A 46 2.14 -9.14 -3.10
N ALA A 47 2.17 -9.94 -2.06
CA ALA A 47 2.89 -9.55 -0.86
C ALA A 47 4.34 -9.28 -1.23
N GLY A 48 4.88 -8.20 -0.70
CA GLY A 48 6.23 -7.77 -1.03
C GLY A 48 6.29 -6.67 -2.06
N ASP A 49 5.20 -6.45 -2.78
CA ASP A 49 5.16 -5.33 -3.71
C ASP A 49 5.01 -4.02 -2.95
N VAL A 50 5.31 -2.94 -3.62
CA VAL A 50 5.29 -1.62 -3.02
C VAL A 50 4.10 -0.85 -3.53
N LEU A 51 3.42 -0.15 -2.62
CA LEU A 51 2.34 0.74 -2.99
C LEU A 51 2.78 2.18 -2.73
N LEU A 52 2.68 3.00 -3.75
CA LEU A 52 3.08 4.38 -3.68
C LEU A 52 1.87 5.24 -4.01
N VAL A 53 1.43 6.05 -3.05
CA VAL A 53 0.28 6.92 -3.24
C VAL A 53 0.80 8.34 -3.31
N LEU A 54 0.47 9.03 -4.38
CA LEU A 54 0.98 10.37 -4.64
C LEU A 54 -0.14 11.38 -4.65
N SER A 55 0.22 12.60 -4.29
CA SER A 55 -0.63 13.74 -4.51
C SER A 55 0.21 14.70 -5.36
N GLY A 56 -0.01 14.64 -6.67
CA GLY A 56 0.88 15.35 -7.57
C GLY A 56 2.25 14.76 -7.50
N THR A 57 3.22 15.53 -7.01
CA THR A 57 4.57 15.02 -6.86
C THR A 57 4.91 14.67 -5.42
N ASP A 58 3.96 14.84 -4.51
CA ASP A 58 4.20 14.55 -3.10
C ASP A 58 3.85 13.12 -2.78
N ILE A 59 4.71 12.48 -2.03
CA ILE A 59 4.46 11.10 -1.62
C ILE A 59 3.64 11.12 -0.35
N HIS A 60 2.43 10.56 -0.41
CA HIS A 60 1.57 10.49 0.76
C HIS A 60 1.65 9.15 1.46
N PHE A 61 2.00 8.11 0.75
CA PHE A 61 2.11 6.78 1.35
C PHE A 61 3.12 6.00 0.52
N HIS A 62 4.06 5.37 1.18
CA HIS A 62 5.05 4.55 0.51
C HIS A 62 5.22 3.31 1.36
N GLY A 63 4.43 2.31 1.08
CA GLY A 63 4.38 1.15 1.93
C GLY A 63 4.54 -0.14 1.17
N MET A 64 4.63 -1.21 1.92
CA MET A 64 4.79 -2.53 1.34
C MET A 64 3.49 -3.30 1.53
N ILE A 65 3.06 -3.97 0.48
CA ILE A 65 1.91 -4.83 0.55
C ILE A 65 2.32 -6.08 1.30
N GLY A 66 1.69 -6.30 2.44
CA GLY A 66 2.04 -7.46 3.26
C GLY A 66 1.13 -8.64 3.02
N LYS A 67 -0.04 -8.41 2.42
CA LYS A 67 -1.02 -9.47 2.31
C LYS A 67 -2.05 -9.11 1.27
N THR A 68 -2.50 -10.08 0.53
CA THR A 68 -3.65 -9.90 -0.36
C THR A 68 -4.62 -11.03 -0.10
N GLU A 69 -5.91 -10.71 -0.06
CA GLU A 69 -6.90 -11.75 0.10
C GLU A 69 -8.28 -11.21 -0.27
N ASP A 70 -9.04 -12.02 -0.96
CA ASP A 70 -10.47 -11.74 -1.22
C ASP A 70 -10.71 -10.39 -1.86
N GLY A 71 -9.84 -10.02 -2.78
CA GLY A 71 -10.03 -8.75 -3.49
C GLY A 71 -9.52 -7.55 -2.73
N TRP A 72 -8.79 -7.75 -1.65
CA TRP A 72 -8.23 -6.66 -0.86
C TRP A 72 -6.74 -6.82 -0.71
N GLY A 73 -6.05 -5.70 -0.69
CA GLY A 73 -4.63 -5.68 -0.33
C GLY A 73 -4.46 -4.92 0.95
N ILE A 74 -3.47 -5.31 1.74
CA ILE A 74 -3.15 -4.63 3.00
C ILE A 74 -1.70 -4.18 2.90
N ALA A 75 -1.48 -2.89 3.08
CA ALA A 75 -0.15 -2.31 2.99
C ALA A 75 0.15 -1.50 4.23
N SER A 76 1.41 -1.44 4.59
CA SER A 76 1.83 -0.68 5.75
C SER A 76 2.99 0.22 5.41
N ASP A 77 3.01 1.39 6.04
CA ASP A 77 4.07 2.36 5.93
C ASP A 77 4.53 2.68 7.35
N PRO A 78 5.46 1.91 7.89
CA PRO A 78 5.83 2.08 9.30
C PRO A 78 6.53 3.39 9.60
N ARG A 79 6.97 4.11 8.57
CA ARG A 79 7.59 5.39 8.82
C ARG A 79 6.57 6.50 8.95
N GLY A 80 5.30 6.16 8.82
CA GLY A 80 4.25 7.14 8.90
C GLY A 80 3.96 7.75 7.56
N SER A 81 2.71 7.73 7.20
CA SER A 81 2.31 8.27 5.91
C SER A 81 1.70 9.65 6.11
N LEU A 82 1.39 10.31 5.01
CA LEU A 82 0.64 11.55 5.05
C LEU A 82 -0.82 11.33 4.70
N LEU A 83 -1.25 10.08 4.53
CA LEU A 83 -2.66 9.82 4.26
C LEU A 83 -3.48 10.07 5.51
N PRO A 84 -4.51 10.89 5.42
CA PRO A 84 -5.36 11.11 6.60
C PRO A 84 -6.08 9.83 6.96
N ALA A 85 -6.08 9.50 8.25
CA ALA A 85 -6.69 8.28 8.68
C ALA A 85 -8.20 8.36 8.69
N ALA A 86 -8.72 9.49 9.01
CA ALA A 86 -10.15 9.60 9.16
C ALA A 86 -10.75 10.22 7.99
N VAL A 87 -10.89 9.51 6.96
CA VAL A 87 -11.34 10.08 5.86
C VAL A 87 -12.73 10.00 5.73
N GLN A 88 -13.34 9.59 5.99
CA GLN A 88 -14.54 9.55 5.74
C GLN A 88 -15.35 10.02 6.03
#